data_0246f10cd3f5f67d19feae2e23ed83e6
#
_entry.id   0246f10cd3f5f67d19feae2e23ed83e6
#
_cell.length_a   1.000
_cell.length_b   1.000
_cell.length_c   1.000
_cell.angle_alpha   90.00
_cell.angle_beta   90.00
_cell.angle_gamma   90.00
#
_symmetry.space_group_name_H-M   'P 1'
#
loop_
_entity.id
_entity.type
_entity.pdbx_description
1 polymer ?
#
loop_
_entity_poly.entity_id
_entity_poly.type
_entity_poly.pdbx_seq_one_letter_code
_entity_poly.pdbx_strand_id
1 'polypeptide(L)'
;MRRFSFPLLAYAFAAIMVGTTLPTPMYALYADRMHFAVLTTTVIYATYAGGVLFALLAFGRWSDAVGRRPMLLAGVAAALASALVFLLADSVPLLLIGRVLSGLSAGLFTGTATAAVIEAAPQAWKTRAAAVATVANIGGLGAGPLLAGLLVQYAPQPLLLPFLIHIGLAVLAGIAVFVVPETSARIGRIGLQRLSVPNEVRTVFVIAALAAFAGFAVTGLFTAVAPSFLSNVIGISNHAVAGAIACSIFAASALTQVAANRMAAERAVAVGCGLLIVGMMILTAALCFSSLPTLIAAAVVSGIGQGMSFSRGLAAVVDRAPAQRRAEVSSTYFVVAYVAISLPVIGEGLAAQSLGLRTAGITFAITVAVLAAICLAAILFAEARAKLSAFT
;
A
#
# COMPACT_ATOMS: atom_id res chain seq x y z
N MET A 1 -22.45 22.89 -6.24
CA MET A 1 -22.03 21.48 -6.02
C MET A 1 -20.73 21.11 -6.75
N ARG A 2 -20.53 21.41 -8.04
CA ARG A 2 -19.28 21.05 -8.77
C ARG A 2 -17.98 21.54 -8.11
N ARG A 3 -17.97 22.68 -7.40
CA ARG A 3 -16.77 23.23 -6.73
C ARG A 3 -16.27 22.38 -5.55
N PHE A 4 -17.15 21.61 -4.92
CA PHE A 4 -16.80 20.76 -3.75
C PHE A 4 -16.54 19.31 -4.15
N SER A 5 -16.77 18.90 -5.40
CA SER A 5 -16.59 17.50 -5.83
C SER A 5 -15.16 17.01 -5.63
N PHE A 6 -14.17 17.83 -5.95
CA PHE A 6 -12.76 17.48 -5.82
C PHE A 6 -12.34 17.19 -4.36
N PRO A 7 -12.56 18.10 -3.38
CA PRO A 7 -12.19 17.81 -1.99
C PRO A 7 -13.06 16.70 -1.37
N LEU A 8 -14.33 16.57 -1.73
CA LEU A 8 -15.19 15.49 -1.24
C LEU A 8 -14.72 14.11 -1.70
N LEU A 9 -14.30 13.96 -2.96
CA LEU A 9 -13.75 12.71 -3.47
C LEU A 9 -12.38 12.40 -2.87
N ALA A 10 -11.52 13.39 -2.68
CA ALA A 10 -10.24 13.22 -1.99
C ALA A 10 -10.44 12.79 -0.53
N TYR A 11 -11.40 13.39 0.19
CA TYR A 11 -11.79 12.97 1.53
C TYR A 11 -12.30 11.53 1.54
N ALA A 12 -13.24 11.18 0.66
CA ALA A 12 -13.78 9.83 0.59
C ALA A 12 -12.69 8.80 0.33
N PHE A 13 -11.73 9.11 -0.55
CA PHE A 13 -10.59 8.25 -0.82
C PHE A 13 -9.74 8.05 0.43
N ALA A 14 -9.33 9.12 1.09
CA ALA A 14 -8.53 9.04 2.31
C ALA A 14 -9.27 8.27 3.44
N ALA A 15 -10.54 8.57 3.67
CA ALA A 15 -11.35 7.96 4.72
C ALA A 15 -11.49 6.44 4.55
N ILE A 16 -11.70 5.97 3.32
CA ILE A 16 -11.77 4.53 3.03
C ILE A 16 -10.39 3.88 3.18
N MET A 17 -9.32 4.53 2.72
CA MET A 17 -7.96 4.00 2.88
C MET A 17 -7.51 3.91 4.34
N VAL A 18 -7.96 4.80 5.22
CA VAL A 18 -7.76 4.68 6.69
C VAL A 18 -8.22 3.31 7.19
N GLY A 19 -9.41 2.86 6.82
CA GLY A 19 -9.98 1.59 7.28
C GLY A 19 -9.21 0.36 6.82
N THR A 20 -8.48 0.44 5.71
CA THR A 20 -7.77 -0.73 5.17
C THR A 20 -6.59 -1.17 6.03
N THR A 21 -5.93 -0.24 6.69
CA THR A 21 -4.75 -0.46 7.55
C THR A 21 -5.04 -0.28 9.05
N LEU A 22 -6.22 0.23 9.38
CA LEU A 22 -6.67 0.46 10.75
C LEU A 22 -6.54 -0.79 11.66
N PRO A 23 -6.80 -2.05 11.24
CA PRO A 23 -6.67 -3.22 12.10
C PRO A 23 -5.21 -3.54 12.50
N THR A 24 -4.21 -2.95 11.83
CA THR A 24 -2.80 -3.32 11.99
C THR A 24 -2.29 -3.27 13.45
N PRO A 25 -2.42 -2.18 14.22
CA PRO A 25 -1.96 -2.16 15.62
C PRO A 25 -2.83 -3.01 16.55
N MET A 26 -4.01 -3.43 16.08
CA MET A 26 -4.97 -4.21 16.87
C MET A 26 -4.68 -5.72 16.81
N TYR A 27 -3.84 -6.18 15.87
CA TYR A 27 -3.55 -7.62 15.75
C TYR A 27 -2.91 -8.22 16.99
N ALA A 28 -2.09 -7.46 17.72
CA ALA A 28 -1.54 -7.91 19.00
C ALA A 28 -2.66 -8.21 20.02
N LEU A 29 -3.67 -7.32 20.12
CA LEU A 29 -4.81 -7.53 21.01
C LEU A 29 -5.69 -8.72 20.60
N TYR A 30 -5.89 -8.91 19.28
CA TYR A 30 -6.59 -10.11 18.79
C TYR A 30 -5.79 -11.38 19.06
N ALA A 31 -4.46 -11.34 18.88
CA ALA A 31 -3.58 -12.46 19.15
C ALA A 31 -3.62 -12.86 20.62
N ASP A 32 -3.58 -11.90 21.54
CA ASP A 32 -3.69 -12.14 22.97
C ASP A 32 -5.08 -12.69 23.36
N ARG A 33 -6.15 -12.15 22.77
CA ARG A 33 -7.52 -12.59 23.05
C ARG A 33 -7.86 -13.97 22.48
N MET A 34 -7.36 -14.29 21.29
CA MET A 34 -7.69 -15.52 20.55
C MET A 34 -6.56 -16.55 20.57
N HIS A 35 -5.44 -16.25 21.24
CA HIS A 35 -4.28 -17.15 21.43
C HIS A 35 -3.68 -17.68 20.12
N PHE A 36 -3.47 -16.82 19.13
CA PHE A 36 -2.84 -17.21 17.87
C PHE A 36 -1.40 -16.65 17.72
N ALA A 37 -0.60 -17.34 16.90
CA ALA A 37 0.82 -17.03 16.67
C ALA A 37 1.01 -15.91 15.63
N VAL A 38 2.24 -15.37 15.54
CA VAL A 38 2.66 -14.34 14.56
C VAL A 38 2.34 -14.74 13.11
N LEU A 39 2.50 -16.02 12.76
CA LEU A 39 2.12 -16.52 11.43
C LEU A 39 0.64 -16.24 11.12
N THR A 40 -0.26 -16.46 12.07
CA THR A 40 -1.69 -16.18 11.86
C THR A 40 -1.91 -14.69 11.62
N THR A 41 -1.20 -13.81 12.35
CA THR A 41 -1.23 -12.36 12.10
C THR A 41 -0.81 -12.02 10.67
N THR A 42 0.29 -12.62 10.19
CA THR A 42 0.78 -12.37 8.81
C THR A 42 -0.17 -12.90 7.75
N VAL A 43 -0.83 -14.03 7.99
CA VAL A 43 -1.87 -14.58 7.10
C VAL A 43 -3.11 -13.68 7.06
N ILE A 44 -3.60 -13.23 8.23
CA ILE A 44 -4.72 -12.28 8.32
C ILE A 44 -4.38 -11.00 7.55
N TYR A 45 -3.18 -10.45 7.75
CA TYR A 45 -2.73 -9.27 7.01
C TYR A 45 -2.69 -9.52 5.49
N ALA A 46 -2.09 -10.62 5.06
CA ALA A 46 -1.92 -10.96 3.64
C ALA A 46 -3.26 -11.23 2.92
N THR A 47 -4.27 -11.71 3.62
CA THR A 47 -5.61 -11.97 3.08
C THR A 47 -6.25 -10.72 2.48
N TYR A 48 -5.95 -9.53 3.01
CA TYR A 48 -6.34 -8.25 2.42
C TYR A 48 -5.90 -8.12 0.95
N ALA A 49 -4.65 -8.47 0.64
CA ALA A 49 -4.13 -8.38 -0.72
C ALA A 49 -4.91 -9.30 -1.69
N GLY A 50 -5.36 -10.46 -1.23
CA GLY A 50 -6.26 -11.33 -2.02
C GLY A 50 -7.57 -10.64 -2.39
N GLY A 51 -8.19 -9.93 -1.46
CA GLY A 51 -9.39 -9.12 -1.72
C GLY A 51 -9.15 -7.99 -2.71
N VAL A 52 -8.00 -7.29 -2.60
CA VAL A 52 -7.63 -6.24 -3.56
C VAL A 52 -7.40 -6.80 -4.95
N LEU A 53 -6.63 -7.89 -5.05
CA LEU A 53 -6.34 -8.55 -6.33
C LEU A 53 -7.63 -9.01 -7.01
N PHE A 54 -8.54 -9.63 -6.26
CA PHE A 54 -9.84 -10.01 -6.78
C PHE A 54 -10.60 -8.80 -7.32
N ALA A 55 -10.66 -7.70 -6.55
CA ALA A 55 -11.36 -6.49 -6.99
C ALA A 55 -10.74 -5.86 -8.25
N LEU A 56 -9.42 -5.78 -8.32
CA LEU A 56 -8.71 -5.23 -9.48
C LEU A 56 -8.94 -6.08 -10.74
N LEU A 57 -8.91 -7.40 -10.62
CA LEU A 57 -9.09 -8.31 -11.76
C LEU A 57 -10.55 -8.42 -12.20
N ALA A 58 -11.47 -8.51 -11.24
CA ALA A 58 -12.89 -8.67 -11.54
C ALA A 58 -13.54 -7.37 -11.99
N PHE A 59 -13.22 -6.25 -11.35
CA PHE A 59 -13.94 -4.98 -11.49
C PHE A 59 -13.10 -3.82 -12.06
N GLY A 60 -11.81 -4.01 -12.35
CA GLY A 60 -10.90 -2.94 -12.76
C GLY A 60 -11.37 -2.15 -14.01
N ARG A 61 -12.16 -2.76 -14.88
CA ARG A 61 -12.72 -2.12 -16.08
C ARG A 61 -14.14 -1.57 -15.89
N TRP A 62 -14.81 -1.93 -14.80
CA TRP A 62 -16.23 -1.62 -14.60
C TRP A 62 -16.49 -0.16 -14.34
N SER A 63 -15.55 0.53 -13.69
CA SER A 63 -15.73 1.95 -13.36
C SER A 63 -15.85 2.86 -14.60
N ASP A 64 -15.26 2.45 -15.73
CA ASP A 64 -15.39 3.16 -17.00
C ASP A 64 -16.72 2.86 -17.73
N ALA A 65 -17.32 1.70 -17.45
CA ALA A 65 -18.56 1.25 -18.07
C ALA A 65 -19.81 1.63 -17.26
N VAL A 66 -19.80 1.35 -15.95
CA VAL A 66 -20.94 1.54 -15.05
C VAL A 66 -20.96 2.97 -14.49
N GLY A 67 -19.78 3.57 -14.33
CA GLY A 67 -19.57 4.89 -13.74
C GLY A 67 -18.70 4.83 -12.49
N ARG A 68 -18.08 5.96 -12.13
CA ARG A 68 -17.25 6.09 -10.94
C ARG A 68 -18.07 5.97 -9.66
N ARG A 69 -19.20 6.69 -9.61
CA ARG A 69 -20.06 6.79 -8.43
C ARG A 69 -20.60 5.43 -7.95
N PRO A 70 -21.21 4.56 -8.78
CA PRO A 70 -21.68 3.24 -8.34
C PRO A 70 -20.56 2.37 -7.79
N MET A 71 -19.39 2.40 -8.42
CA MET A 71 -18.22 1.61 -7.98
C MET A 71 -17.67 2.09 -6.64
N LEU A 72 -17.60 3.42 -6.44
CA LEU A 72 -17.18 3.99 -5.16
C LEU A 72 -18.19 3.68 -4.05
N LEU A 73 -19.50 3.74 -4.32
CA LEU A 73 -20.53 3.36 -3.34
C LEU A 73 -20.45 1.86 -2.97
N ALA A 74 -20.18 0.99 -3.94
CA ALA A 74 -19.93 -0.42 -3.68
C ALA A 74 -18.67 -0.62 -2.78
N GLY A 75 -17.62 0.16 -3.03
CA GLY A 75 -16.42 0.16 -2.18
C GLY A 75 -16.70 0.66 -0.75
N VAL A 76 -17.53 1.71 -0.58
CA VAL A 76 -17.99 2.17 0.75
C VAL A 76 -18.79 1.08 1.45
N ALA A 77 -19.71 0.42 0.76
CA ALA A 77 -20.50 -0.67 1.33
C ALA A 77 -19.61 -1.82 1.80
N ALA A 78 -18.59 -2.19 1.02
CA ALA A 78 -17.61 -3.20 1.41
C ALA A 78 -16.77 -2.76 2.63
N ALA A 79 -16.38 -1.47 2.73
CA ALA A 79 -15.68 -0.92 3.90
C ALA A 79 -16.54 -0.98 5.16
N LEU A 80 -17.81 -0.58 5.07
CA LEU A 80 -18.76 -0.66 6.17
C LEU A 80 -19.00 -2.10 6.61
N ALA A 81 -19.20 -3.02 5.66
CA ALA A 81 -19.35 -4.44 5.95
C ALA A 81 -18.09 -5.02 6.63
N SER A 82 -16.90 -4.64 6.16
CA SER A 82 -15.63 -5.01 6.80
C SER A 82 -15.57 -4.52 8.25
N ALA A 83 -15.87 -3.25 8.50
CA ALA A 83 -15.83 -2.67 9.83
C ALA A 83 -16.85 -3.35 10.79
N LEU A 84 -18.05 -3.67 10.31
CA LEU A 84 -19.05 -4.42 11.07
C LEU A 84 -18.58 -5.84 11.41
N VAL A 85 -17.94 -6.53 10.44
CA VAL A 85 -17.37 -7.86 10.71
C VAL A 85 -16.25 -7.79 11.76
N PHE A 86 -15.39 -6.78 11.71
CA PHE A 86 -14.36 -6.60 12.73
C PHE A 86 -14.93 -6.27 14.11
N LEU A 87 -16.04 -5.51 14.20
CA LEU A 87 -16.73 -5.26 15.47
C LEU A 87 -17.28 -6.54 16.12
N LEU A 88 -17.69 -7.50 15.30
CA LEU A 88 -18.25 -8.79 15.72
C LEU A 88 -17.19 -9.90 15.79
N ALA A 89 -15.91 -9.59 15.48
CA ALA A 89 -14.88 -10.59 15.37
C ALA A 89 -14.48 -11.19 16.73
N ASP A 90 -14.85 -12.45 16.92
CA ASP A 90 -14.49 -13.30 18.06
C ASP A 90 -13.65 -14.51 17.66
N SER A 91 -13.33 -14.65 16.37
CA SER A 91 -12.62 -15.80 15.79
C SER A 91 -11.76 -15.39 14.58
N VAL A 92 -10.71 -16.17 14.30
CA VAL A 92 -9.81 -15.96 13.17
C VAL A 92 -10.55 -15.94 11.83
N PRO A 93 -11.53 -16.82 11.54
CA PRO A 93 -12.30 -16.74 10.31
C PRO A 93 -13.00 -15.41 10.07
N LEU A 94 -13.57 -14.79 11.13
CA LEU A 94 -14.19 -13.47 11.00
C LEU A 94 -13.16 -12.38 10.69
N LEU A 95 -11.97 -12.45 11.29
CA LEU A 95 -10.87 -11.53 10.93
C LEU A 95 -10.47 -11.68 9.46
N LEU A 96 -10.42 -12.91 8.92
CA LEU A 96 -10.12 -13.17 7.51
C LEU A 96 -11.22 -12.61 6.60
N ILE A 97 -12.50 -12.81 6.94
CA ILE A 97 -13.64 -12.24 6.18
C ILE A 97 -13.56 -10.72 6.18
N GLY A 98 -13.34 -10.10 7.35
CA GLY A 98 -13.15 -8.66 7.46
C GLY A 98 -12.02 -8.15 6.57
N ARG A 99 -10.89 -8.88 6.48
CA ARG A 99 -9.75 -8.54 5.62
C ARG A 99 -10.07 -8.68 4.13
N VAL A 100 -10.79 -9.72 3.71
CA VAL A 100 -11.24 -9.86 2.31
C VAL A 100 -12.14 -8.69 1.92
N LEU A 101 -13.12 -8.32 2.76
CA LEU A 101 -14.01 -7.19 2.51
C LEU A 101 -13.27 -5.86 2.47
N SER A 102 -12.34 -5.65 3.39
CA SER A 102 -11.45 -4.47 3.40
C SER A 102 -10.61 -4.39 2.11
N GLY A 103 -10.05 -5.53 1.67
CA GLY A 103 -9.32 -5.61 0.42
C GLY A 103 -10.19 -5.33 -0.80
N LEU A 104 -11.39 -5.89 -0.84
CA LEU A 104 -12.37 -5.62 -1.89
C LEU A 104 -12.69 -4.13 -1.98
N SER A 105 -12.94 -3.48 -0.84
CA SER A 105 -13.16 -2.03 -0.75
C SER A 105 -11.98 -1.25 -1.33
N ALA A 106 -10.77 -1.53 -0.87
CA ALA A 106 -9.55 -0.84 -1.32
C ALA A 106 -9.30 -1.03 -2.81
N GLY A 107 -9.52 -2.23 -3.34
CA GLY A 107 -9.34 -2.51 -4.77
C GLY A 107 -10.34 -1.77 -5.65
N LEU A 108 -11.61 -1.67 -5.22
CA LEU A 108 -12.64 -0.87 -5.90
C LEU A 108 -12.30 0.63 -5.85
N PHE A 109 -11.74 1.11 -4.73
CA PHE A 109 -11.41 2.52 -4.55
C PHE A 109 -10.15 2.95 -5.28
N THR A 110 -9.06 2.18 -5.21
CA THR A 110 -7.73 2.63 -5.65
C THR A 110 -7.72 3.17 -7.08
N GLY A 111 -8.23 2.42 -8.04
CA GLY A 111 -8.31 2.89 -9.44
C GLY A 111 -9.42 3.91 -9.66
N THR A 112 -10.63 3.61 -9.16
CA THR A 112 -11.83 4.41 -9.40
C THR A 112 -11.74 5.79 -8.75
N ALA A 113 -11.30 5.89 -7.48
CA ALA A 113 -11.20 7.16 -6.79
C ALA A 113 -10.05 8.02 -7.33
N THR A 114 -8.92 7.40 -7.70
CA THR A 114 -7.83 8.13 -8.38
C THR A 114 -8.34 8.83 -9.64
N ALA A 115 -9.06 8.10 -10.50
CA ALA A 115 -9.64 8.68 -11.71
C ALA A 115 -10.67 9.77 -11.37
N ALA A 116 -11.60 9.49 -10.46
CA ALA A 116 -12.65 10.44 -10.08
C ALA A 116 -12.08 11.75 -9.49
N VAL A 117 -11.05 11.68 -8.65
CA VAL A 117 -10.37 12.87 -8.10
C VAL A 117 -9.72 13.69 -9.21
N ILE A 118 -9.03 13.05 -10.16
CA ILE A 118 -8.39 13.74 -11.29
C ILE A 118 -9.43 14.37 -12.21
N GLU A 119 -10.50 13.65 -12.52
CA GLU A 119 -11.60 14.12 -13.37
C GLU A 119 -12.36 15.30 -12.75
N ALA A 120 -12.58 15.28 -11.43
CA ALA A 120 -13.27 16.33 -10.68
C ALA A 120 -12.42 17.57 -10.38
N ALA A 121 -11.12 17.54 -10.67
CA ALA A 121 -10.20 18.62 -10.32
C ALA A 121 -10.54 19.92 -11.08
N PRO A 122 -10.65 21.06 -10.37
CA PRO A 122 -10.79 22.38 -10.99
C PRO A 122 -9.56 22.70 -11.84
N GLN A 123 -9.69 23.59 -12.83
CA GLN A 123 -8.60 23.96 -13.74
C GLN A 123 -7.33 24.39 -13.00
N ALA A 124 -7.46 25.16 -11.92
CA ALA A 124 -6.34 25.62 -11.10
C ALA A 124 -5.58 24.49 -10.36
N TRP A 125 -6.21 23.31 -10.21
CA TRP A 125 -5.65 22.15 -9.50
C TRP A 125 -5.32 20.97 -10.43
N LYS A 126 -5.59 21.06 -11.73
CA LYS A 126 -5.38 19.97 -12.70
C LYS A 126 -3.97 19.36 -12.65
N THR A 127 -2.95 20.20 -12.58
CA THR A 127 -1.54 19.74 -12.49
C THR A 127 -1.18 19.06 -11.17
N ARG A 128 -1.96 19.31 -10.11
CA ARG A 128 -1.75 18.76 -8.76
C ARG A 128 -2.72 17.63 -8.41
N ALA A 129 -3.72 17.39 -9.25
CA ALA A 129 -4.79 16.44 -8.96
C ALA A 129 -4.28 15.02 -8.70
N ALA A 130 -3.31 14.56 -9.48
CA ALA A 130 -2.67 13.26 -9.28
C ALA A 130 -1.93 13.18 -7.92
N ALA A 131 -1.25 14.27 -7.53
CA ALA A 131 -0.59 14.34 -6.23
C ALA A 131 -1.60 14.29 -5.07
N VAL A 132 -2.75 14.98 -5.20
CA VAL A 132 -3.82 14.91 -4.20
C VAL A 132 -4.39 13.49 -4.11
N ALA A 133 -4.62 12.81 -5.23
CA ALA A 133 -5.07 11.42 -5.23
C ALA A 133 -4.04 10.48 -4.57
N THR A 134 -2.74 10.67 -4.83
CA THR A 134 -1.66 9.91 -4.18
C THR A 134 -1.64 10.14 -2.67
N VAL A 135 -1.72 11.40 -2.23
CA VAL A 135 -1.74 11.75 -0.79
C VAL A 135 -3.00 11.20 -0.12
N ALA A 136 -4.16 11.27 -0.76
CA ALA A 136 -5.39 10.70 -0.23
C ALA A 136 -5.28 9.16 -0.07
N ASN A 137 -4.72 8.48 -1.05
CA ASN A 137 -4.50 7.03 -1.02
C ASN A 137 -3.48 6.64 0.06
N ILE A 138 -2.22 7.01 -0.16
CA ILE A 138 -1.09 6.55 0.68
C ILE A 138 -1.14 7.21 2.06
N GLY A 139 -1.54 8.48 2.15
CA GLY A 139 -1.76 9.18 3.42
C GLY A 139 -2.89 8.55 4.24
N GLY A 140 -3.98 8.12 3.60
CA GLY A 140 -5.05 7.36 4.24
C GLY A 140 -4.54 6.04 4.80
N LEU A 141 -3.75 5.28 4.01
CA LEU A 141 -3.09 4.05 4.48
C LEU A 141 -2.16 4.29 5.68
N GLY A 142 -1.44 5.40 5.72
CA GLY A 142 -0.59 5.76 6.86
C GLY A 142 -1.38 6.23 8.09
N ALA A 143 -2.46 6.99 7.87
CA ALA A 143 -3.28 7.52 8.95
C ALA A 143 -4.05 6.42 9.70
N GLY A 144 -4.39 5.30 9.05
CA GLY A 144 -5.09 4.17 9.67
C GLY A 144 -4.38 3.60 10.89
N PRO A 145 -3.14 3.12 10.77
CA PRO A 145 -2.38 2.58 11.91
C PRO A 145 -2.12 3.62 12.99
N LEU A 146 -1.87 4.88 12.62
CA LEU A 146 -1.67 5.95 13.59
C LEU A 146 -2.92 6.22 14.41
N LEU A 147 -4.07 6.37 13.74
CA LEU A 147 -5.37 6.57 14.40
C LEU A 147 -5.71 5.39 15.32
N ALA A 148 -5.60 4.17 14.81
CA ALA A 148 -5.89 2.97 15.60
C ALA A 148 -4.91 2.83 16.77
N GLY A 149 -3.62 3.04 16.55
CA GLY A 149 -2.60 2.96 17.60
C GLY A 149 -2.85 3.95 18.74
N LEU A 150 -3.21 5.20 18.41
CA LEU A 150 -3.57 6.22 19.40
C LEU A 150 -4.82 5.83 20.18
N LEU A 151 -5.87 5.37 19.50
CA LEU A 151 -7.13 4.97 20.15
C LEU A 151 -6.94 3.72 21.02
N VAL A 152 -6.20 2.74 20.52
CA VAL A 152 -5.90 1.52 21.30
C VAL A 152 -5.10 1.83 22.56
N GLN A 153 -4.16 2.79 22.48
CA GLN A 153 -3.27 3.12 23.60
C GLN A 153 -3.95 4.00 24.66
N TYR A 154 -4.80 4.95 24.25
CA TYR A 154 -5.27 6.01 25.15
C TYR A 154 -6.78 6.08 25.33
N ALA A 155 -7.57 5.40 24.49
CA ALA A 155 -9.03 5.45 24.56
C ALA A 155 -9.62 4.16 25.17
N PRO A 156 -10.84 4.20 25.72
CA PRO A 156 -11.54 3.00 26.20
C PRO A 156 -11.95 2.11 25.02
N GLN A 157 -12.17 0.83 25.30
CA GLN A 157 -12.68 -0.16 24.33
C GLN A 157 -11.83 -0.24 23.04
N PRO A 158 -10.57 -0.66 23.15
CA PRO A 158 -9.57 -0.60 22.07
C PRO A 158 -9.93 -1.39 20.81
N LEU A 159 -10.76 -2.44 20.91
CA LEU A 159 -11.23 -3.23 19.77
C LEU A 159 -12.55 -2.72 19.16
N LEU A 160 -13.21 -1.75 19.78
CA LEU A 160 -14.51 -1.23 19.34
C LEU A 160 -14.39 0.18 18.77
N LEU A 161 -13.80 1.11 19.52
CA LEU A 161 -13.80 2.53 19.19
C LEU A 161 -13.13 2.86 17.84
N PRO A 162 -11.99 2.26 17.44
CA PRO A 162 -11.39 2.51 16.13
C PRO A 162 -12.34 2.20 14.98
N PHE A 163 -13.08 1.08 15.06
CA PHE A 163 -14.02 0.70 14.01
C PHE A 163 -15.27 1.57 13.99
N LEU A 164 -15.79 2.00 15.15
CA LEU A 164 -16.92 2.95 15.20
C LEU A 164 -16.57 4.29 14.57
N ILE A 165 -15.36 4.81 14.85
CA ILE A 165 -14.87 6.04 14.23
C ILE A 165 -14.72 5.85 12.70
N HIS A 166 -14.17 4.70 12.29
CA HIS A 166 -14.05 4.40 10.86
C HIS A 166 -15.42 4.27 10.17
N ILE A 167 -16.42 3.66 10.81
CA ILE A 167 -17.79 3.61 10.29
C ILE A 167 -18.31 5.03 10.09
N GLY A 168 -18.13 5.93 11.05
CA GLY A 168 -18.51 7.33 10.90
C GLY A 168 -17.84 8.00 9.70
N LEU A 169 -16.52 7.83 9.54
CA LEU A 169 -15.76 8.34 8.39
C LEU A 169 -16.26 7.74 7.07
N ALA A 170 -16.52 6.43 7.03
CA ALA A 170 -17.01 5.75 5.84
C ALA A 170 -18.44 6.14 5.45
N VAL A 171 -19.32 6.38 6.42
CA VAL A 171 -20.68 6.91 6.17
C VAL A 171 -20.59 8.31 5.57
N LEU A 172 -19.76 9.19 6.14
CA LEU A 172 -19.52 10.53 5.58
C LEU A 172 -18.91 10.46 4.18
N ALA A 173 -17.99 9.49 3.94
CA ALA A 173 -17.45 9.22 2.60
C ALA A 173 -18.55 8.76 1.63
N GLY A 174 -19.47 7.92 2.06
CA GLY A 174 -20.64 7.49 1.28
C GLY A 174 -21.53 8.67 0.90
N ILE A 175 -21.83 9.54 1.86
CA ILE A 175 -22.59 10.78 1.61
C ILE A 175 -21.83 11.67 0.61
N ALA A 176 -20.52 11.87 0.80
CA ALA A 176 -19.69 12.65 -0.11
C ALA A 176 -19.74 12.11 -1.54
N VAL A 177 -19.59 10.81 -1.73
CA VAL A 177 -19.68 10.14 -3.05
C VAL A 177 -21.10 10.26 -3.62
N PHE A 178 -22.13 10.15 -2.77
CA PHE A 178 -23.53 10.24 -3.21
C PHE A 178 -23.90 11.61 -3.75
N VAL A 179 -23.39 12.69 -3.14
CA VAL A 179 -23.71 14.09 -3.54
C VAL A 179 -22.92 14.54 -4.76
N VAL A 180 -21.75 13.91 -5.03
CA VAL A 180 -20.90 14.28 -6.17
C VAL A 180 -21.52 13.76 -7.46
N PRO A 181 -21.63 14.61 -8.52
CA PRO A 181 -22.06 14.17 -9.84
C PRO A 181 -21.15 13.09 -10.42
N GLU A 182 -21.71 12.22 -11.27
CA GLU A 182 -20.92 11.24 -12.02
C GLU A 182 -19.84 11.94 -12.86
N THR A 183 -18.60 11.44 -12.80
CA THR A 183 -17.47 12.02 -13.54
C THR A 183 -17.13 11.24 -14.80
N SER A 184 -17.51 9.94 -14.88
CA SER A 184 -17.24 9.08 -16.03
C SER A 184 -18.22 9.33 -17.17
N ALA A 185 -17.70 9.29 -18.41
CA ALA A 185 -18.51 9.28 -19.63
C ALA A 185 -19.21 7.94 -19.92
N ARG A 186 -18.92 6.88 -19.12
CA ARG A 186 -19.50 5.53 -19.25
C ARG A 186 -19.31 4.89 -20.62
N ILE A 187 -18.13 5.07 -21.23
CA ILE A 187 -17.82 4.56 -22.58
C ILE A 187 -17.16 3.17 -22.55
N GLY A 188 -16.79 2.67 -21.35
CA GLY A 188 -16.10 1.40 -21.16
C GLY A 188 -16.96 0.17 -21.44
N ARG A 189 -16.32 -1.01 -21.45
CA ARG A 189 -17.00 -2.32 -21.52
C ARG A 189 -16.79 -3.08 -20.23
N ILE A 190 -17.84 -3.71 -19.72
CA ILE A 190 -17.77 -4.64 -18.60
C ILE A 190 -16.94 -5.87 -19.01
N GLY A 191 -16.04 -6.30 -18.15
CA GLY A 191 -15.21 -7.48 -18.38
C GLY A 191 -14.09 -7.59 -17.34
N LEU A 192 -13.44 -8.73 -17.34
CA LEU A 192 -12.27 -8.97 -16.49
C LEU A 192 -11.09 -8.11 -16.97
N GLN A 193 -10.31 -7.63 -16.03
CA GLN A 193 -9.07 -6.94 -16.32
C GLN A 193 -8.04 -7.93 -16.85
N ARG A 194 -7.55 -7.70 -18.07
CA ARG A 194 -6.49 -8.50 -18.65
C ARG A 194 -5.14 -8.09 -18.07
N LEU A 195 -4.31 -9.07 -17.79
CA LEU A 195 -2.91 -8.89 -17.42
C LEU A 195 -2.05 -9.12 -18.65
N SER A 196 -1.17 -8.19 -18.95
CA SER A 196 -0.31 -8.27 -20.12
C SER A 196 0.96 -7.46 -19.92
N VAL A 197 2.08 -8.01 -20.38
CA VAL A 197 3.37 -7.31 -20.49
C VAL A 197 3.86 -7.46 -21.94
N PRO A 198 3.62 -6.45 -22.80
CA PRO A 198 4.11 -6.46 -24.17
C PRO A 198 5.63 -6.62 -24.23
N ASN A 199 6.13 -7.27 -25.29
CA ASN A 199 7.55 -7.56 -25.45
C ASN A 199 8.41 -6.27 -25.44
N GLU A 200 7.86 -5.19 -26.01
CA GLU A 200 8.52 -3.87 -26.12
C GLU A 200 8.87 -3.25 -24.77
N VAL A 201 8.07 -3.56 -23.73
CA VAL A 201 8.26 -3.00 -22.39
C VAL A 201 8.77 -4.03 -21.38
N ARG A 202 8.98 -5.27 -21.80
CA ARG A 202 9.25 -6.40 -20.89
C ARG A 202 10.48 -6.17 -20.01
N THR A 203 11.58 -5.71 -20.57
CA THR A 203 12.81 -5.47 -19.80
C THR A 203 12.62 -4.39 -18.76
N VAL A 204 12.01 -3.24 -19.15
CA VAL A 204 11.73 -2.14 -18.23
C VAL A 204 10.72 -2.57 -17.16
N PHE A 205 9.71 -3.34 -17.56
CA PHE A 205 8.72 -3.88 -16.64
C PHE A 205 9.36 -4.80 -15.59
N VAL A 206 10.21 -5.73 -15.98
CA VAL A 206 10.85 -6.67 -15.04
C VAL A 206 11.68 -5.92 -13.99
N ILE A 207 12.51 -4.97 -14.42
CA ILE A 207 13.34 -4.18 -13.50
C ILE A 207 12.47 -3.34 -12.55
N ALA A 208 11.51 -2.61 -13.09
CA ALA A 208 10.61 -1.78 -12.28
C ALA A 208 9.75 -2.62 -11.32
N ALA A 209 9.25 -3.78 -11.77
CA ALA A 209 8.44 -4.70 -10.98
C ALA A 209 9.24 -5.33 -9.84
N LEU A 210 10.50 -5.70 -10.07
CA LEU A 210 11.39 -6.21 -9.01
C LEU A 210 11.71 -5.14 -7.97
N ALA A 211 11.96 -3.89 -8.39
CA ALA A 211 12.17 -2.77 -7.49
C ALA A 211 10.90 -2.46 -6.66
N ALA A 212 9.72 -2.48 -7.30
CA ALA A 212 8.44 -2.35 -6.62
C ALA A 212 8.19 -3.51 -5.66
N PHE A 213 8.52 -4.75 -6.06
CA PHE A 213 8.42 -5.92 -5.19
C PHE A 213 9.25 -5.75 -3.92
N ALA A 214 10.52 -5.35 -4.03
CA ALA A 214 11.38 -5.06 -2.89
C ALA A 214 10.75 -4.00 -1.96
N GLY A 215 10.29 -2.88 -2.52
CA GLY A 215 9.68 -1.79 -1.75
C GLY A 215 8.38 -2.18 -1.05
N PHE A 216 7.49 -2.91 -1.72
CA PHE A 216 6.22 -3.36 -1.12
C PHE A 216 6.41 -4.47 -0.10
N ALA A 217 7.40 -5.36 -0.27
CA ALA A 217 7.77 -6.34 0.75
C ALA A 217 8.17 -5.64 2.06
N VAL A 218 8.98 -4.57 1.98
CA VAL A 218 9.35 -3.76 3.14
C VAL A 218 8.13 -3.05 3.75
N THR A 219 7.25 -2.51 2.92
CA THR A 219 6.00 -1.89 3.41
C THR A 219 5.14 -2.91 4.17
N GLY A 220 5.03 -4.13 3.66
CA GLY A 220 4.35 -5.24 4.33
C GLY A 220 4.97 -5.58 5.68
N LEU A 221 6.28 -5.69 5.75
CA LEU A 221 7.02 -5.92 7.01
C LEU A 221 6.71 -4.84 8.05
N PHE A 222 6.88 -3.56 7.70
CA PHE A 222 6.64 -2.47 8.64
C PHE A 222 5.18 -2.34 9.06
N THR A 223 4.26 -2.83 8.25
CA THR A 223 2.83 -2.79 8.58
C THR A 223 2.40 -3.99 9.41
N ALA A 224 2.85 -5.20 9.05
CA ALA A 224 2.37 -6.43 9.68
C ALA A 224 3.24 -6.91 10.86
N VAL A 225 4.55 -6.73 10.78
CA VAL A 225 5.51 -7.38 11.69
C VAL A 225 6.24 -6.39 12.60
N ALA A 226 6.45 -5.13 12.18
CA ALA A 226 7.13 -4.14 13.01
C ALA A 226 6.48 -3.92 14.40
N PRO A 227 5.15 -3.99 14.59
CA PRO A 227 4.54 -3.98 15.93
C PRO A 227 5.08 -5.12 16.82
N SER A 228 5.30 -6.31 16.26
CA SER A 228 5.87 -7.44 16.98
C SER A 228 7.38 -7.26 17.27
N PHE A 229 8.13 -6.62 16.37
CA PHE A 229 9.52 -6.24 16.66
C PHE A 229 9.58 -5.24 17.81
N LEU A 230 8.69 -4.24 17.80
CA LEU A 230 8.65 -3.23 18.86
C LEU A 230 8.40 -3.87 20.24
N SER A 231 7.41 -4.75 20.34
CA SER A 231 7.06 -5.40 21.63
C SER A 231 8.05 -6.49 22.02
N ASN A 232 8.40 -7.41 21.13
CA ASN A 232 9.13 -8.63 21.51
C ASN A 232 10.66 -8.53 21.35
N VAL A 233 11.16 -7.58 20.51
CA VAL A 233 12.61 -7.42 20.29
C VAL A 233 13.14 -6.17 20.99
N ILE A 234 12.40 -5.05 20.93
CA ILE A 234 12.80 -3.78 21.54
C ILE A 234 12.26 -3.64 22.97
N GLY A 235 11.18 -4.36 23.29
CA GLY A 235 10.59 -4.35 24.65
C GLY A 235 9.64 -3.16 24.91
N ILE A 236 9.08 -2.56 23.88
CA ILE A 236 8.16 -1.41 23.98
C ILE A 236 6.75 -1.84 23.57
N SER A 237 5.86 -1.99 24.54
CA SER A 237 4.45 -2.38 24.32
C SER A 237 3.53 -1.16 24.17
N ASN A 238 3.87 -0.23 23.28
CA ASN A 238 3.07 0.98 23.03
C ASN A 238 2.46 0.96 21.62
N HIS A 239 1.14 0.83 21.55
CA HIS A 239 0.40 0.73 20.29
C HIS A 239 0.44 2.02 19.47
N ALA A 240 0.50 3.20 20.13
CA ALA A 240 0.63 4.49 19.44
C ALA A 240 1.98 4.60 18.73
N VAL A 241 3.07 4.13 19.36
CA VAL A 241 4.40 4.07 18.74
C VAL A 241 4.39 3.08 17.57
N ALA A 242 3.79 1.91 17.72
CA ALA A 242 3.65 0.94 16.62
C ALA A 242 2.89 1.55 15.42
N GLY A 243 1.79 2.23 15.69
CA GLY A 243 1.02 2.96 14.65
C GLY A 243 1.82 4.08 13.99
N ALA A 244 2.63 4.82 14.75
CA ALA A 244 3.48 5.89 14.25
C ALA A 244 4.61 5.35 13.34
N ILE A 245 5.20 4.20 13.66
CA ILE A 245 6.20 3.53 12.79
C ILE A 245 5.56 3.14 11.46
N ALA A 246 4.39 2.49 11.48
CA ALA A 246 3.67 2.16 10.26
C ALA A 246 3.23 3.40 9.48
N CYS A 247 2.81 4.48 10.15
CA CYS A 247 2.50 5.76 9.51
C CYS A 247 3.73 6.36 8.83
N SER A 248 4.90 6.29 9.46
CA SER A 248 6.12 6.94 8.97
C SER A 248 6.59 6.41 7.61
N ILE A 249 6.48 5.10 7.36
CA ILE A 249 6.83 4.53 6.04
C ILE A 249 5.87 5.00 4.96
N PHE A 250 4.55 5.05 5.23
CA PHE A 250 3.57 5.56 4.27
C PHE A 250 3.70 7.06 4.03
N ALA A 251 3.95 7.85 5.08
CA ALA A 251 4.14 9.30 4.96
C ALA A 251 5.39 9.62 4.12
N ALA A 252 6.51 8.96 4.39
CA ALA A 252 7.74 9.09 3.62
C ALA A 252 7.52 8.68 2.15
N SER A 253 6.81 7.56 1.92
CA SER A 253 6.43 7.12 0.58
C SER A 253 5.55 8.14 -0.16
N ALA A 254 4.48 8.63 0.47
CA ALA A 254 3.56 9.59 -0.15
C ALA A 254 4.27 10.89 -0.55
N LEU A 255 5.06 11.45 0.36
CA LEU A 255 5.83 12.66 0.11
C LEU A 255 6.81 12.48 -1.04
N THR A 256 7.49 11.33 -1.08
CA THR A 256 8.49 11.06 -2.11
C THR A 256 7.86 10.75 -3.46
N GLN A 257 6.71 10.07 -3.51
CA GLN A 257 5.96 9.87 -4.76
C GLN A 257 5.58 11.21 -5.41
N VAL A 258 5.21 12.20 -4.61
CA VAL A 258 4.92 13.56 -5.11
C VAL A 258 6.20 14.30 -5.51
N ALA A 259 7.25 14.24 -4.70
CA ALA A 259 8.49 14.99 -4.93
C ALA A 259 9.29 14.45 -6.14
N ALA A 260 9.31 13.12 -6.32
CA ALA A 260 10.11 12.47 -7.37
C ALA A 260 9.54 12.60 -8.79
N ASN A 261 8.36 13.19 -8.97
CA ASN A 261 7.71 13.31 -10.29
C ASN A 261 8.55 14.02 -11.37
N ARG A 262 9.52 14.84 -10.96
CA ARG A 262 10.40 15.58 -11.88
C ARG A 262 11.70 14.84 -12.19
N MET A 263 11.99 13.73 -11.52
CA MET A 263 13.20 12.94 -11.77
C MET A 263 13.01 12.03 -12.99
N ALA A 264 14.09 11.77 -13.73
CA ALA A 264 14.11 10.72 -14.73
C ALA A 264 13.80 9.36 -14.08
N ALA A 265 12.99 8.54 -14.74
CA ALA A 265 12.44 7.33 -14.13
C ALA A 265 13.52 6.33 -13.73
N GLU A 266 14.50 6.07 -14.63
CA GLU A 266 15.60 5.15 -14.36
C GLU A 266 16.43 5.60 -13.16
N ARG A 267 16.79 6.89 -13.10
CA ARG A 267 17.56 7.46 -12.00
C ARG A 267 16.80 7.38 -10.67
N ALA A 268 15.49 7.66 -10.69
CA ALA A 268 14.67 7.59 -9.48
C ALA A 268 14.53 6.14 -8.98
N VAL A 269 14.36 5.16 -9.87
CA VAL A 269 14.31 3.74 -9.48
C VAL A 269 15.68 3.30 -8.93
N ALA A 270 16.79 3.70 -9.53
CA ALA A 270 18.13 3.38 -9.03
C ALA A 270 18.37 3.96 -7.63
N VAL A 271 18.07 5.26 -7.42
CA VAL A 271 18.15 5.89 -6.10
C VAL A 271 17.21 5.21 -5.10
N GLY A 272 16.00 4.87 -5.51
CA GLY A 272 15.03 4.13 -4.70
C GLY A 272 15.56 2.77 -4.25
N CYS A 273 16.20 2.00 -5.14
CA CYS A 273 16.86 0.73 -4.78
C CYS A 273 18.01 0.94 -3.80
N GLY A 274 18.85 1.98 -4.00
CA GLY A 274 19.92 2.32 -3.06
C GLY A 274 19.39 2.66 -1.67
N LEU A 275 18.32 3.44 -1.59
CA LEU A 275 17.65 3.77 -0.32
C LEU A 275 17.00 2.54 0.34
N LEU A 276 16.44 1.61 -0.43
CA LEU A 276 15.94 0.34 0.12
C LEU A 276 17.07 -0.48 0.73
N ILE A 277 18.24 -0.58 0.09
CA ILE A 277 19.43 -1.26 0.64
C ILE A 277 19.84 -0.60 1.96
N VAL A 278 19.99 0.72 1.98
CA VAL A 278 20.35 1.46 3.21
C VAL A 278 19.29 1.27 4.29
N GLY A 279 18.00 1.34 3.95
CA GLY A 279 16.89 1.10 4.88
C GLY A 279 16.95 -0.30 5.51
N MET A 280 17.30 -1.34 4.73
CA MET A 280 17.45 -2.71 5.23
C MET A 280 18.68 -2.88 6.11
N MET A 281 19.78 -2.19 5.81
CA MET A 281 20.95 -2.15 6.69
C MET A 281 20.60 -1.49 8.05
N ILE A 282 19.85 -0.37 8.01
CA ILE A 282 19.39 0.31 9.23
C ILE A 282 18.42 -0.59 10.01
N LEU A 283 17.51 -1.32 9.33
CA LEU A 283 16.60 -2.27 9.96
C LEU A 283 17.39 -3.39 10.66
N THR A 284 18.40 -3.95 10.01
CA THR A 284 19.28 -4.96 10.60
C THR A 284 19.95 -4.43 11.87
N ALA A 285 20.48 -3.20 11.81
CA ALA A 285 21.06 -2.54 12.98
C ALA A 285 20.02 -2.32 14.10
N ALA A 286 18.80 -1.89 13.75
CA ALA A 286 17.70 -1.71 14.71
C ALA A 286 17.37 -3.01 15.47
N LEU A 287 17.34 -4.14 14.76
CA LEU A 287 17.07 -5.45 15.36
C LEU A 287 18.26 -5.99 16.19
N CYS A 288 19.50 -5.76 15.74
CA CYS A 288 20.70 -6.16 16.49
C CYS A 288 20.84 -5.39 17.80
N PHE A 289 20.64 -4.06 17.76
CA PHE A 289 20.83 -3.18 18.91
C PHE A 289 19.55 -2.89 19.70
N SER A 290 18.41 -3.48 19.32
CA SER A 290 17.09 -3.26 19.94
C SER A 290 16.74 -1.76 20.07
N SER A 291 16.95 -0.98 18.99
CA SER A 291 16.88 0.48 19.01
C SER A 291 15.64 1.02 18.31
N LEU A 292 14.75 1.69 19.04
CA LEU A 292 13.57 2.36 18.50
C LEU A 292 13.91 3.47 17.51
N PRO A 293 14.83 4.43 17.79
CA PRO A 293 15.17 5.48 16.82
C PRO A 293 15.66 4.92 15.49
N THR A 294 16.45 3.85 15.55
CA THR A 294 16.99 3.17 14.37
C THR A 294 15.87 2.46 13.58
N LEU A 295 14.87 1.88 14.27
CA LEU A 295 13.71 1.26 13.62
C LEU A 295 12.85 2.31 12.88
N ILE A 296 12.65 3.48 13.48
CA ILE A 296 11.95 4.60 12.84
C ILE A 296 12.74 5.11 11.63
N ALA A 297 14.07 5.27 11.76
CA ALA A 297 14.92 5.67 10.63
C ALA A 297 14.86 4.67 9.48
N ALA A 298 14.86 3.35 9.78
CA ALA A 298 14.67 2.30 8.79
C ALA A 298 13.33 2.44 8.05
N ALA A 299 12.22 2.71 8.77
CA ALA A 299 10.90 2.91 8.18
C ALA A 299 10.87 4.11 7.24
N VAL A 300 11.43 5.25 7.66
CA VAL A 300 11.45 6.49 6.87
C VAL A 300 12.31 6.33 5.61
N VAL A 301 13.55 5.83 5.74
CA VAL A 301 14.47 5.65 4.61
C VAL A 301 13.90 4.64 3.61
N SER A 302 13.34 3.54 4.09
CA SER A 302 12.69 2.53 3.22
C SER A 302 11.45 3.09 2.54
N GLY A 303 10.65 3.90 3.24
CA GLY A 303 9.47 4.56 2.66
C GLY A 303 9.84 5.52 1.53
N ILE A 304 10.93 6.29 1.67
CA ILE A 304 11.47 7.13 0.61
C ILE A 304 11.86 6.26 -0.60
N GLY A 305 12.63 5.20 -0.37
CA GLY A 305 13.06 4.27 -1.43
C GLY A 305 11.89 3.60 -2.15
N GLN A 306 10.90 3.13 -1.41
CA GLN A 306 9.69 2.53 -1.95
C GLN A 306 8.87 3.53 -2.78
N GLY A 307 8.67 4.75 -2.28
CA GLY A 307 7.91 5.78 -2.98
C GLY A 307 8.54 6.15 -4.32
N MET A 308 9.87 6.31 -4.38
CA MET A 308 10.61 6.60 -5.61
C MET A 308 10.54 5.44 -6.60
N SER A 309 10.90 4.24 -6.17
CA SER A 309 10.98 3.07 -7.05
C SER A 309 9.61 2.70 -7.62
N PHE A 310 8.56 2.74 -6.80
CA PHE A 310 7.20 2.38 -7.24
C PHE A 310 6.61 3.39 -8.22
N SER A 311 6.56 4.68 -7.85
CA SER A 311 5.86 5.69 -8.66
C SER A 311 6.56 5.93 -9.98
N ARG A 312 7.89 6.01 -9.98
CA ARG A 312 8.67 6.26 -11.19
C ARG A 312 8.83 5.00 -12.04
N GLY A 313 8.89 3.82 -11.39
CA GLY A 313 8.86 2.53 -12.09
C GLY A 313 7.55 2.32 -12.86
N LEU A 314 6.40 2.60 -12.22
CA LEU A 314 5.09 2.55 -12.88
C LEU A 314 5.03 3.52 -14.07
N ALA A 315 5.48 4.77 -13.89
CA ALA A 315 5.51 5.76 -14.95
C ALA A 315 6.39 5.29 -16.13
N ALA A 316 7.60 4.79 -15.88
CA ALA A 316 8.50 4.30 -16.90
C ALA A 316 7.89 3.19 -17.76
N VAL A 317 7.15 2.29 -17.13
CA VAL A 317 6.49 1.16 -17.81
C VAL A 317 5.28 1.62 -18.61
N VAL A 318 4.44 2.48 -18.03
CA VAL A 318 3.21 2.99 -18.67
C VAL A 318 3.50 3.92 -19.84
N ASP A 319 4.51 4.79 -19.70
CA ASP A 319 4.88 5.74 -20.77
C ASP A 319 5.38 5.02 -22.02
N ARG A 320 6.10 3.88 -21.85
CA ARG A 320 6.61 3.07 -22.95
C ARG A 320 5.61 2.04 -23.48
N ALA A 321 4.51 1.79 -22.76
CA ALA A 321 3.49 0.83 -23.18
C ALA A 321 2.63 1.39 -24.32
N PRO A 322 2.23 0.55 -25.30
CA PRO A 322 1.24 0.92 -26.31
C PRO A 322 -0.02 1.47 -25.66
N ALA A 323 -0.58 2.56 -26.19
CA ALA A 323 -1.70 3.28 -25.59
C ALA A 323 -2.88 2.36 -25.21
N GLN A 324 -3.19 1.38 -26.06
CA GLN A 324 -4.28 0.42 -25.90
C GLN A 324 -4.02 -0.59 -24.77
N ARG A 325 -2.76 -0.78 -24.35
CA ARG A 325 -2.35 -1.76 -23.32
C ARG A 325 -1.88 -1.15 -22.01
N ARG A 326 -1.87 0.16 -21.87
CA ARG A 326 -1.42 0.85 -20.65
C ARG A 326 -2.15 0.39 -19.39
N ALA A 327 -3.48 0.20 -19.49
CA ALA A 327 -4.28 -0.30 -18.38
C ALA A 327 -3.91 -1.75 -18.00
N GLU A 328 -3.66 -2.63 -18.98
CA GLU A 328 -3.25 -4.02 -18.73
C GLU A 328 -1.89 -4.09 -18.05
N VAL A 329 -0.94 -3.28 -18.52
CA VAL A 329 0.42 -3.20 -17.97
C VAL A 329 0.39 -2.63 -16.54
N SER A 330 -0.36 -1.57 -16.29
CA SER A 330 -0.52 -1.00 -14.95
C SER A 330 -1.13 -2.01 -13.98
N SER A 331 -2.18 -2.72 -14.40
CA SER A 331 -2.81 -3.74 -13.57
C SER A 331 -1.86 -4.88 -13.25
N THR A 332 -1.03 -5.32 -14.21
CA THR A 332 0.00 -6.34 -13.98
C THR A 332 1.03 -5.85 -12.97
N TYR A 333 1.42 -4.58 -13.02
CA TYR A 333 2.34 -3.97 -12.07
C TYR A 333 1.76 -3.90 -10.65
N PHE A 334 0.48 -3.54 -10.51
CA PHE A 334 -0.22 -3.59 -9.23
C PHE A 334 -0.34 -5.01 -8.66
N VAL A 335 -0.57 -6.02 -9.53
CA VAL A 335 -0.57 -7.43 -9.08
C VAL A 335 0.76 -7.78 -8.44
N VAL A 336 1.90 -7.40 -9.06
CA VAL A 336 3.24 -7.61 -8.46
C VAL A 336 3.35 -6.92 -7.10
N ALA A 337 2.88 -5.67 -6.98
CA ALA A 337 2.93 -4.91 -5.72
C ALA A 337 2.10 -5.58 -4.60
N TYR A 338 0.89 -6.07 -4.91
CA TYR A 338 0.04 -6.74 -3.91
C TYR A 338 0.53 -8.16 -3.54
N VAL A 339 1.14 -8.87 -4.47
CA VAL A 339 1.86 -10.11 -4.17
C VAL A 339 3.05 -9.83 -3.25
N ALA A 340 3.78 -8.76 -3.53
CA ALA A 340 4.95 -8.36 -2.75
C ALA A 340 4.63 -7.93 -1.32
N ILE A 341 3.49 -7.28 -1.09
CA ILE A 341 3.09 -6.86 0.27
C ILE A 341 2.58 -8.05 1.12
N SER A 342 2.28 -9.19 0.50
CA SER A 342 1.66 -10.35 1.17
C SER A 342 2.57 -11.56 1.29
N LEU A 343 3.09 -12.11 0.18
CA LEU A 343 3.86 -13.36 0.22
C LEU A 343 5.13 -13.27 1.08
N PRO A 344 6.00 -12.24 0.97
CA PRO A 344 7.18 -12.14 1.81
C PRO A 344 6.86 -12.04 3.30
N VAL A 345 5.76 -11.38 3.66
CA VAL A 345 5.31 -11.24 5.06
C VAL A 345 4.83 -12.59 5.62
N ILE A 346 4.13 -13.42 4.84
CA ILE A 346 3.80 -14.79 5.25
C ILE A 346 5.08 -15.60 5.44
N GLY A 347 6.03 -15.49 4.52
CA GLY A 347 7.34 -16.13 4.62
C GLY A 347 8.09 -15.74 5.88
N GLU A 348 8.02 -14.46 6.25
CA GLU A 348 8.61 -13.98 7.50
C GLU A 348 7.90 -14.54 8.75
N GLY A 349 6.57 -14.61 8.74
CA GLY A 349 5.80 -15.23 9.82
C GLY A 349 6.16 -16.71 10.01
N LEU A 350 6.38 -17.46 8.91
CA LEU A 350 6.88 -18.83 8.95
C LEU A 350 8.31 -18.91 9.51
N ALA A 351 9.20 -18.05 9.03
CA ALA A 351 10.58 -17.99 9.50
C ALA A 351 10.65 -17.62 11.00
N ALA A 352 9.79 -16.73 11.47
CA ALA A 352 9.73 -16.32 12.87
C ALA A 352 9.38 -17.47 13.82
N GLN A 353 8.58 -18.44 13.37
CA GLN A 353 8.25 -19.64 14.16
C GLN A 353 9.45 -20.56 14.37
N SER A 354 10.34 -20.71 13.38
CA SER A 354 11.47 -21.63 13.42
C SER A 354 12.77 -20.99 13.86
N LEU A 355 13.02 -19.74 13.46
CA LEU A 355 14.30 -19.04 13.69
C LEU A 355 14.20 -17.97 14.79
N GLY A 356 12.99 -17.68 15.27
CA GLY A 356 12.71 -16.54 16.13
C GLY A 356 12.58 -15.23 15.35
N LEU A 357 11.84 -14.29 15.94
CA LEU A 357 11.42 -13.05 15.27
C LEU A 357 12.59 -12.15 14.83
N ARG A 358 13.63 -12.02 15.67
CA ARG A 358 14.83 -11.23 15.36
C ARG A 358 15.59 -11.77 14.15
N THR A 359 15.86 -13.08 14.13
CA THR A 359 16.59 -13.73 13.03
C THR A 359 15.80 -13.68 11.74
N ALA A 360 14.48 -13.93 11.81
CA ALA A 360 13.60 -13.82 10.65
C ALA A 360 13.65 -12.42 10.04
N GLY A 361 13.54 -11.36 10.85
CA GLY A 361 13.62 -9.98 10.38
C GLY A 361 14.97 -9.62 9.75
N ILE A 362 16.09 -10.11 10.31
CA ILE A 362 17.42 -9.90 9.72
C ILE A 362 17.53 -10.65 8.39
N THR A 363 17.06 -11.89 8.30
CA THR A 363 17.06 -12.69 7.06
C THR A 363 16.22 -12.01 5.98
N PHE A 364 15.05 -11.52 6.35
CA PHE A 364 14.20 -10.74 5.46
C PHE A 364 14.93 -9.48 4.95
N ALA A 365 15.54 -8.70 5.84
CA ALA A 365 16.26 -7.49 5.48
C ALA A 365 17.40 -7.78 4.49
N ILE A 366 18.19 -8.82 4.72
CA ILE A 366 19.26 -9.26 3.81
C ILE A 366 18.66 -9.66 2.44
N THR A 367 17.60 -10.46 2.43
CA THR A 367 16.95 -10.93 1.19
C THR A 367 16.46 -9.77 0.33
N VAL A 368 15.79 -8.80 0.95
CA VAL A 368 15.29 -7.61 0.23
C VAL A 368 16.44 -6.70 -0.21
N ALA A 369 17.50 -6.53 0.60
CA ALA A 369 18.68 -5.77 0.21
C ALA A 369 19.37 -6.38 -1.02
N VAL A 370 19.51 -7.71 -1.05
CA VAL A 370 20.06 -8.44 -2.21
C VAL A 370 19.18 -8.24 -3.45
N LEU A 371 17.86 -8.35 -3.31
CA LEU A 371 16.94 -8.11 -4.42
C LEU A 371 17.06 -6.67 -4.97
N ALA A 372 17.11 -5.68 -4.09
CA ALA A 372 17.28 -4.28 -4.47
C ALA A 372 18.66 -4.03 -5.12
N ALA A 373 19.73 -4.71 -4.65
CA ALA A 373 21.06 -4.64 -5.24
C ALA A 373 21.11 -5.25 -6.66
N ILE A 374 20.42 -6.37 -6.89
CA ILE A 374 20.28 -6.97 -8.23
C ILE A 374 19.58 -5.99 -9.18
N CYS A 375 18.47 -5.35 -8.73
CA CYS A 375 17.78 -4.35 -9.53
C CYS A 375 18.68 -3.14 -9.85
N LEU A 376 19.41 -2.63 -8.86
CA LEU A 376 20.33 -1.51 -9.02
C LEU A 376 21.43 -1.85 -10.01
N ALA A 377 22.05 -3.02 -9.88
CA ALA A 377 23.08 -3.51 -10.82
C ALA A 377 22.51 -3.61 -12.24
N ALA A 378 21.32 -4.17 -12.44
CA ALA A 378 20.68 -4.28 -13.75
C ALA A 378 20.48 -2.89 -14.42
N ILE A 379 20.06 -1.88 -13.64
CA ILE A 379 19.90 -0.50 -14.15
C ILE A 379 21.25 0.07 -14.58
N LEU A 380 22.28 -0.03 -13.72
CA LEU A 380 23.59 0.53 -13.99
C LEU A 380 24.27 -0.14 -15.21
N PHE A 381 24.09 -1.46 -15.36
CA PHE A 381 24.58 -2.18 -16.57
C PHE A 381 23.86 -1.74 -17.84
N ALA A 382 22.55 -1.53 -17.78
CA ALA A 382 21.78 -1.04 -18.93
C ALA A 382 22.23 0.37 -19.35
N GLU A 383 22.45 1.27 -18.39
CA GLU A 383 22.97 2.63 -18.67
C GLU A 383 24.39 2.61 -19.24
N ALA A 384 25.27 1.76 -18.71
CA ALA A 384 26.62 1.63 -19.20
C ALA A 384 26.66 1.14 -20.67
N ARG A 385 25.84 0.14 -21.01
CA ARG A 385 25.72 -0.35 -22.40
C ARG A 385 25.19 0.71 -23.35
N ALA A 386 24.16 1.47 -22.94
CA ALA A 386 23.62 2.54 -23.77
C ALA A 386 24.62 3.65 -24.05
N LYS A 387 25.50 3.97 -23.10
CA LYS A 387 26.60 4.93 -23.32
C LYS A 387 27.64 4.39 -24.29
N LEU A 388 28.02 3.13 -24.16
CA LEU A 388 29.00 2.51 -25.08
C LEU A 388 28.50 2.46 -26.55
N SER A 389 27.20 2.12 -26.74
CA SER A 389 26.61 2.10 -28.09
C SER A 389 26.38 3.49 -28.69
N ALA A 390 26.45 4.57 -27.93
CA ALA A 390 26.37 5.94 -28.44
C ALA A 390 27.75 6.49 -28.92
N PHE A 391 28.83 5.78 -28.60
CA PHE A 391 30.21 6.12 -29.04
C PHE A 391 30.70 5.26 -30.22
N THR A 392 29.95 4.22 -30.59
CA THR A 392 30.18 3.39 -31.79
C THR A 392 29.21 3.76 -32.90
#